data_6d62858d5a665c75e902df2e1b541357
#
_entry.id   6d62858d5a665c75e902df2e1b541357
#
_cell.length_a   1.000
_cell.length_b   1.000
_cell.length_c   1.000
_cell.angle_alpha   90.00
_cell.angle_beta   90.00
_cell.angle_gamma   90.00
#
_symmetry.space_group_name_H-M   'P 1'
#
loop_
_entity.id
_entity.type
_entity.pdbx_description
1 polymer ?
#
loop_
_entity_poly.entity_id
_entity_poly.type
_entity_poly.pdbx_seq_one_letter_code
_entity_poly.pdbx_strand_id
1 'polypeptide(L)'
;IDTSKVTNMTTIFEGCSSLKTIPLIDTSSTTNMNSMFHSCTNLEEIPLIDTSNVTSLQYTFYKCSSLTKIPSIDTSKVINTSCMFYYCTNLKTISVSNFPKATGMNETFTDCSSLTDIPEMNTPLVNNMSSIFRNCTSLKNVPVLDLSSLLYFSNMFKNCPALTDESLNNILSSLSKATKITSNKTLKYVGLTEAQANTCK
;
A
#
# COMPACT_ATOMS: atom_id res chain seq x y z
N ILE A 1 11.42 -9.55 26.72
CA ILE A 1 12.56 -9.82 25.79
C ILE A 1 13.11 -8.47 25.38
N ASP A 2 14.41 -8.28 25.56
CA ASP A 2 15.10 -7.06 25.08
C ASP A 2 15.37 -7.21 23.57
N THR A 3 14.78 -6.32 22.78
CA THR A 3 14.92 -6.27 21.32
C THR A 3 15.70 -5.05 20.83
N SER A 4 16.25 -4.24 21.73
CA SER A 4 16.91 -2.96 21.43
C SER A 4 18.10 -3.06 20.46
N LYS A 5 18.71 -4.24 20.33
CA LYS A 5 19.84 -4.50 19.43
C LYS A 5 19.46 -5.34 18.20
N VAL A 6 18.17 -5.66 18.02
CA VAL A 6 17.73 -6.49 16.91
C VAL A 6 17.61 -5.64 15.64
N THR A 7 18.45 -5.93 14.66
CA THR A 7 18.48 -5.20 13.38
C THR A 7 17.60 -5.82 12.30
N ASN A 8 17.27 -7.10 12.43
CA ASN A 8 16.44 -7.83 11.47
C ASN A 8 15.29 -8.56 12.18
N MET A 9 14.06 -8.15 11.88
CA MET A 9 12.83 -8.74 12.41
C MET A 9 12.01 -9.43 11.32
N THR A 10 12.67 -9.87 10.24
CA THR A 10 12.01 -10.61 9.16
C THR A 10 11.32 -11.85 9.72
N THR A 11 10.05 -12.04 9.38
CA THR A 11 9.22 -13.23 9.69
C THR A 11 8.99 -13.56 11.18
N ILE A 12 9.37 -12.66 12.11
CA ILE A 12 9.40 -12.98 13.56
C ILE A 12 8.02 -13.42 14.12
N PHE A 13 6.92 -12.96 13.54
CA PHE A 13 5.55 -13.35 13.89
C PHE A 13 4.80 -14.00 12.71
N GLU A 14 5.51 -14.43 11.66
CA GLU A 14 4.87 -15.02 10.48
C GLU A 14 3.99 -16.22 10.87
N GLY A 15 2.75 -16.23 10.36
CA GLY A 15 1.80 -17.31 10.60
C GLY A 15 1.20 -17.35 12.00
N CYS A 16 1.47 -16.38 12.86
CA CYS A 16 0.87 -16.27 14.20
C CYS A 16 -0.62 -15.91 14.09
N SER A 17 -1.43 -16.82 13.54
CA SER A 17 -2.83 -16.56 13.19
C SER A 17 -3.74 -16.28 14.39
N SER A 18 -3.37 -16.72 15.60
CA SER A 18 -4.12 -16.45 16.84
C SER A 18 -3.72 -15.10 17.49
N LEU A 19 -2.70 -14.42 16.96
CA LEU A 19 -2.19 -13.17 17.52
C LEU A 19 -3.17 -12.03 17.24
N LYS A 20 -3.72 -11.43 18.29
CA LYS A 20 -4.63 -10.28 18.18
C LYS A 20 -3.93 -8.94 18.32
N THR A 21 -2.99 -8.87 19.23
CA THR A 21 -2.16 -7.69 19.52
C THR A 21 -0.75 -8.15 19.83
N ILE A 22 0.22 -7.26 19.72
CA ILE A 22 1.60 -7.52 20.15
C ILE A 22 1.96 -6.61 21.32
N PRO A 23 2.78 -7.07 22.28
CA PRO A 23 3.33 -6.19 23.30
C PRO A 23 4.24 -5.13 22.65
N LEU A 24 4.43 -4.01 23.32
CA LEU A 24 5.42 -3.04 22.90
C LEU A 24 6.81 -3.70 22.85
N ILE A 25 7.45 -3.64 21.70
CA ILE A 25 8.81 -4.12 21.46
C ILE A 25 9.66 -2.96 20.95
N ASP A 26 10.94 -2.95 21.36
CA ASP A 26 11.87 -1.96 20.87
C ASP A 26 12.32 -2.34 19.43
N THR A 27 11.98 -1.49 18.47
CA THR A 27 12.31 -1.66 17.06
C THR A 27 13.28 -0.60 16.56
N SER A 28 13.85 0.23 17.44
CA SER A 28 14.69 1.38 17.09
C SER A 28 15.96 1.03 16.31
N SER A 29 16.49 -0.17 16.48
CA SER A 29 17.65 -0.66 15.74
C SER A 29 17.28 -1.43 14.47
N THR A 30 15.98 -1.67 14.21
CA THR A 30 15.53 -2.55 13.14
C THR A 30 15.61 -1.86 11.77
N THR A 31 16.24 -2.52 10.83
CA THR A 31 16.37 -2.05 9.44
C THR A 31 15.53 -2.84 8.44
N ASN A 32 15.10 -4.06 8.80
CA ASN A 32 14.31 -4.94 7.95
C ASN A 32 13.16 -5.58 8.74
N MET A 33 11.93 -5.34 8.28
CA MET A 33 10.69 -5.89 8.84
C MET A 33 9.90 -6.72 7.81
N ASN A 34 10.57 -7.24 6.77
CA ASN A 34 9.89 -8.03 5.75
C ASN A 34 9.12 -9.20 6.37
N SER A 35 7.87 -9.36 5.94
CA SER A 35 7.00 -10.47 6.39
C SER A 35 6.83 -10.57 7.91
N MET A 36 7.13 -9.52 8.70
CA MET A 36 7.13 -9.58 10.16
C MET A 36 5.82 -10.10 10.74
N PHE A 37 4.69 -9.72 10.17
CA PHE A 37 3.34 -10.15 10.58
C PHE A 37 2.60 -10.89 9.45
N HIS A 38 3.33 -11.46 8.49
CA HIS A 38 2.73 -12.18 7.37
C HIS A 38 1.76 -13.28 7.87
N SER A 39 0.52 -13.24 7.39
CA SER A 39 -0.55 -14.19 7.78
C SER A 39 -0.94 -14.18 9.27
N CYS A 40 -0.74 -13.06 9.98
CA CYS A 40 -1.34 -12.83 11.30
C CYS A 40 -2.82 -12.46 11.13
N THR A 41 -3.66 -13.42 10.76
CA THR A 41 -5.05 -13.19 10.30
C THR A 41 -5.96 -12.57 11.33
N ASN A 42 -5.71 -12.78 12.64
CA ASN A 42 -6.49 -12.18 13.74
C ASN A 42 -5.85 -10.92 14.34
N LEU A 43 -4.77 -10.39 13.75
CA LEU A 43 -4.15 -9.16 14.21
C LEU A 43 -5.08 -7.97 13.96
N GLU A 44 -5.62 -7.39 15.01
CA GLU A 44 -6.62 -6.31 14.96
C GLU A 44 -5.96 -4.93 14.95
N GLU A 45 -4.85 -4.80 15.70
CA GLU A 45 -4.08 -3.56 15.80
C GLU A 45 -2.61 -3.85 16.11
N ILE A 46 -1.76 -2.90 15.75
CA ILE A 46 -0.33 -2.89 16.05
C ILE A 46 -0.02 -1.70 16.96
N PRO A 47 0.81 -1.87 18.01
CA PRO A 47 1.28 -0.75 18.78
C PRO A 47 2.15 0.17 17.90
N LEU A 48 2.43 1.36 18.40
CA LEU A 48 3.40 2.23 17.77
C LEU A 48 4.77 1.54 17.79
N ILE A 49 5.32 1.29 16.60
CA ILE A 49 6.66 0.72 16.39
C ILE A 49 7.55 1.78 15.76
N ASP A 50 8.82 1.83 16.18
CA ASP A 50 9.80 2.71 15.55
C ASP A 50 10.24 2.11 14.20
N THR A 51 9.93 2.80 13.12
CA THR A 51 10.31 2.41 11.76
C THR A 51 11.33 3.35 11.12
N SER A 52 11.89 4.29 11.90
CA SER A 52 12.79 5.35 11.41
C SER A 52 14.08 4.84 10.75
N ASN A 53 14.48 3.60 11.05
CA ASN A 53 15.63 2.93 10.44
C ASN A 53 15.26 1.86 9.40
N VAL A 54 13.97 1.60 9.19
CA VAL A 54 13.50 0.54 8.31
C VAL A 54 13.63 0.93 6.84
N THR A 55 14.25 0.06 6.05
CA THR A 55 14.44 0.24 4.61
C THR A 55 13.51 -0.63 3.77
N SER A 56 12.94 -1.70 4.34
CA SER A 56 12.00 -2.57 3.64
C SER A 56 10.86 -3.03 4.55
N LEU A 57 9.63 -2.88 4.04
CA LEU A 57 8.37 -3.29 4.65
C LEU A 57 7.63 -4.29 3.74
N GLN A 58 8.34 -5.00 2.87
CA GLN A 58 7.74 -5.93 1.92
C GLN A 58 7.02 -7.07 2.66
N TYR A 59 5.75 -7.34 2.30
CA TYR A 59 4.88 -8.35 2.92
C TYR A 59 4.64 -8.19 4.42
N THR A 60 4.99 -7.06 5.05
CA THR A 60 4.99 -6.92 6.53
C THR A 60 3.64 -7.28 7.14
N PHE A 61 2.52 -6.85 6.56
CA PHE A 61 1.16 -7.15 7.02
C PHE A 61 0.35 -7.96 5.99
N TYR A 62 1.03 -8.74 5.16
CA TYR A 62 0.38 -9.57 4.15
C TYR A 62 -0.63 -10.53 4.80
N LYS A 63 -1.88 -10.52 4.33
CA LYS A 63 -3.00 -11.31 4.88
C LYS A 63 -3.34 -11.04 6.36
N CYS A 64 -3.05 -9.86 6.90
CA CYS A 64 -3.58 -9.44 8.20
C CYS A 64 -5.05 -9.01 8.02
N SER A 65 -5.93 -9.98 7.80
CA SER A 65 -7.32 -9.72 7.38
C SER A 65 -8.18 -9.01 8.42
N SER A 66 -7.86 -9.13 9.72
CA SER A 66 -8.55 -8.43 10.81
C SER A 66 -8.03 -7.02 11.08
N LEU A 67 -6.93 -6.59 10.44
CA LEU A 67 -6.34 -5.27 10.65
C LEU A 67 -7.27 -4.16 10.13
N THR A 68 -7.68 -3.24 11.00
CA THR A 68 -8.65 -2.19 10.65
C THR A 68 -8.02 -0.83 10.38
N LYS A 69 -6.85 -0.57 10.94
CA LYS A 69 -6.09 0.67 10.82
C LYS A 69 -4.59 0.41 10.95
N ILE A 70 -3.81 1.33 10.41
CA ILE A 70 -2.34 1.31 10.53
C ILE A 70 -1.95 2.44 11.49
N PRO A 71 -1.05 2.23 12.46
CA PRO A 71 -0.47 3.32 13.24
C PRO A 71 0.35 4.24 12.32
N SER A 72 0.65 5.42 12.79
CA SER A 72 1.63 6.28 12.10
C SER A 72 3.00 5.60 12.15
N ILE A 73 3.59 5.36 10.97
CA ILE A 73 4.93 4.79 10.81
C ILE A 73 5.80 5.75 10.01
N ASP A 74 7.08 5.82 10.33
CA ASP A 74 8.05 6.58 9.55
C ASP A 74 8.49 5.75 8.33
N THR A 75 8.22 6.27 7.15
CA THR A 75 8.58 5.64 5.87
C THR A 75 9.68 6.40 5.11
N SER A 76 10.34 7.34 5.78
CA SER A 76 11.35 8.23 5.16
C SER A 76 12.57 7.49 4.57
N LYS A 77 12.90 6.30 5.08
CA LYS A 77 13.99 5.45 4.58
C LYS A 77 13.50 4.24 3.78
N VAL A 78 12.20 4.01 3.73
CA VAL A 78 11.64 2.81 3.09
C VAL A 78 11.78 2.88 1.57
N ILE A 79 12.36 1.82 0.99
CA ILE A 79 12.60 1.68 -0.45
C ILE A 79 11.55 0.78 -1.09
N ASN A 80 11.06 -0.23 -0.37
CA ASN A 80 10.12 -1.21 -0.91
C ASN A 80 8.98 -1.50 0.06
N THR A 81 7.73 -1.32 -0.42
CA THR A 81 6.50 -1.64 0.30
C THR A 81 5.63 -2.67 -0.45
N SER A 82 6.22 -3.38 -1.43
CA SER A 82 5.47 -4.35 -2.25
C SER A 82 4.70 -5.34 -1.38
N CYS A 83 3.42 -5.54 -1.68
CA CYS A 83 2.50 -6.44 -0.97
C CYS A 83 2.36 -6.16 0.54
N MET A 84 2.73 -4.97 1.04
CA MET A 84 2.78 -4.68 2.49
C MET A 84 1.44 -4.94 3.18
N PHE A 85 0.31 -4.56 2.56
CA PHE A 85 -1.04 -4.74 3.09
C PHE A 85 -1.91 -5.62 2.18
N TYR A 86 -1.28 -6.48 1.35
CA TYR A 86 -2.01 -7.40 0.50
C TYR A 86 -3.01 -8.23 1.31
N TYR A 87 -4.28 -8.26 0.88
CA TYR A 87 -5.37 -9.00 1.55
C TYR A 87 -5.65 -8.56 3.00
N CYS A 88 -5.43 -7.28 3.33
CA CYS A 88 -5.91 -6.66 4.58
C CYS A 88 -7.37 -6.23 4.38
N THR A 89 -8.28 -7.21 4.33
CA THR A 89 -9.68 -7.01 3.89
C THR A 89 -10.49 -6.07 4.76
N ASN A 90 -10.16 -5.92 6.04
CA ASN A 90 -10.83 -5.02 6.98
C ASN A 90 -10.16 -3.63 7.11
N LEU A 91 -9.06 -3.39 6.39
CA LEU A 91 -8.38 -2.09 6.42
C LEU A 91 -9.26 -1.01 5.79
N LYS A 92 -9.64 0.00 6.58
CA LYS A 92 -10.58 1.06 6.16
C LYS A 92 -9.88 2.32 5.68
N THR A 93 -8.77 2.68 6.32
CA THR A 93 -8.04 3.93 6.07
C THR A 93 -6.53 3.71 6.09
N ILE A 94 -5.83 4.55 5.33
CA ILE A 94 -4.38 4.60 5.28
C ILE A 94 -3.94 5.91 5.91
N SER A 95 -3.12 5.85 6.97
CA SER A 95 -2.55 7.03 7.62
C SER A 95 -1.14 7.38 7.11
N VAL A 96 -0.54 6.50 6.33
CA VAL A 96 0.83 6.64 5.80
C VAL A 96 0.78 7.13 4.37
N SER A 97 1.36 8.30 4.10
CA SER A 97 1.29 8.93 2.77
C SER A 97 2.64 9.42 2.21
N ASN A 98 3.70 9.42 3.02
CA ASN A 98 4.99 9.95 2.61
C ASN A 98 6.02 8.82 2.36
N PHE A 99 6.34 8.58 1.09
CA PHE A 99 7.27 7.53 0.65
C PHE A 99 8.39 8.10 -0.23
N PRO A 100 9.24 9.00 0.30
CA PRO A 100 10.16 9.80 -0.53
C PRO A 100 11.26 8.99 -1.21
N LYS A 101 11.55 7.79 -0.72
CA LYS A 101 12.58 6.89 -1.25
C LYS A 101 12.03 5.61 -1.86
N ALA A 102 10.73 5.36 -1.75
CA ALA A 102 10.14 4.14 -2.28
C ALA A 102 10.26 4.08 -3.80
N THR A 103 10.67 2.93 -4.32
CA THR A 103 10.71 2.62 -5.75
C THR A 103 9.68 1.57 -6.15
N GLY A 104 9.36 0.62 -5.25
CA GLY A 104 8.38 -0.44 -5.45
C GLY A 104 7.20 -0.34 -4.51
N MET A 105 6.00 -0.24 -5.08
CA MET A 105 4.71 -0.25 -4.37
C MET A 105 3.70 -1.19 -5.04
N ASN A 106 4.18 -2.17 -5.83
CA ASN A 106 3.27 -3.11 -6.48
C ASN A 106 2.49 -3.92 -5.43
N GLU A 107 1.21 -4.10 -5.70
CA GLU A 107 0.30 -4.89 -4.86
C GLU A 107 0.19 -4.45 -3.39
N THR A 108 0.67 -3.25 -3.03
CA THR A 108 0.73 -2.79 -1.63
C THR A 108 -0.63 -2.86 -0.94
N PHE A 109 -1.72 -2.52 -1.62
CA PHE A 109 -3.09 -2.53 -1.08
C PHE A 109 -4.04 -3.44 -1.87
N THR A 110 -3.51 -4.41 -2.61
CA THR A 110 -4.35 -5.39 -3.33
C THR A 110 -5.26 -6.13 -2.34
N ASP A 111 -6.52 -6.32 -2.73
CA ASP A 111 -7.55 -7.00 -1.92
C ASP A 111 -7.88 -6.32 -0.57
N CYS A 112 -7.58 -5.03 -0.40
CA CYS A 112 -8.07 -4.21 0.72
C CYS A 112 -9.54 -3.81 0.45
N SER A 113 -10.45 -4.76 0.52
CA SER A 113 -11.84 -4.60 0.06
C SER A 113 -12.67 -3.59 0.87
N SER A 114 -12.29 -3.29 2.11
CA SER A 114 -12.95 -2.27 2.96
C SER A 114 -12.34 -0.87 2.85
N LEU A 115 -11.26 -0.69 2.09
CA LEU A 115 -10.60 0.61 1.91
C LEU A 115 -11.50 1.54 1.11
N THR A 116 -11.82 2.72 1.68
CA THR A 116 -12.72 3.70 1.06
C THR A 116 -11.98 4.87 0.42
N ASP A 117 -10.85 5.27 1.00
CA ASP A 117 -10.15 6.48 0.65
C ASP A 117 -8.64 6.25 0.69
N ILE A 118 -7.90 6.93 -0.18
CA ILE A 118 -6.45 7.01 -0.11
C ILE A 118 -6.03 8.48 0.07
N PRO A 119 -5.05 8.76 0.95
CA PRO A 119 -4.54 10.11 1.12
C PRO A 119 -3.72 10.58 -0.10
N GLU A 120 -3.44 11.87 -0.19
CA GLU A 120 -2.39 12.34 -1.10
C GLU A 120 -1.07 11.63 -0.77
N MET A 121 -0.45 11.04 -1.79
CA MET A 121 0.75 10.22 -1.62
C MET A 121 1.96 10.92 -2.23
N ASN A 122 2.98 11.17 -1.41
CA ASN A 122 4.27 11.64 -1.89
C ASN A 122 5.13 10.43 -2.31
N THR A 123 5.22 10.19 -3.62
CA THR A 123 5.85 8.99 -4.21
C THR A 123 6.78 9.33 -5.38
N PRO A 124 7.72 10.30 -5.25
CA PRO A 124 8.45 10.87 -6.40
C PRO A 124 9.35 9.88 -7.15
N LEU A 125 9.76 8.79 -6.50
CA LEU A 125 10.68 7.80 -7.09
C LEU A 125 9.98 6.48 -7.43
N VAL A 126 8.69 6.32 -7.14
CA VAL A 126 7.99 5.06 -7.37
C VAL A 126 7.86 4.80 -8.86
N ASN A 127 8.43 3.67 -9.29
CA ASN A 127 8.40 3.25 -10.69
C ASN A 127 7.48 2.05 -10.94
N ASN A 128 7.02 1.35 -9.90
CA ASN A 128 6.11 0.22 -10.02
C ASN A 128 4.95 0.34 -9.03
N MET A 129 3.74 0.55 -9.58
CA MET A 129 2.45 0.55 -8.87
C MET A 129 1.49 -0.50 -9.46
N SER A 130 2.01 -1.55 -10.12
CA SER A 130 1.16 -2.59 -10.70
C SER A 130 0.26 -3.21 -9.63
N SER A 131 -1.04 -3.28 -9.92
CA SER A 131 -2.09 -3.84 -9.04
C SER A 131 -2.19 -3.19 -7.65
N ILE A 132 -1.64 -1.98 -7.43
CA ILE A 132 -1.54 -1.37 -6.09
C ILE A 132 -2.89 -1.32 -5.34
N PHE A 133 -4.01 -1.05 -6.02
CA PHE A 133 -5.37 -1.01 -5.46
C PHE A 133 -6.31 -2.04 -6.11
N ARG A 134 -5.77 -3.10 -6.71
CA ARG A 134 -6.60 -4.15 -7.31
C ARG A 134 -7.55 -4.75 -6.27
N ASN A 135 -8.82 -4.94 -6.63
CA ASN A 135 -9.88 -5.49 -5.77
C ASN A 135 -10.17 -4.65 -4.51
N CYS A 136 -9.84 -3.36 -4.48
CA CYS A 136 -10.31 -2.42 -3.45
C CYS A 136 -11.78 -2.06 -3.75
N THR A 137 -12.69 -2.99 -3.48
CA THR A 137 -14.08 -2.92 -3.96
C THR A 137 -14.91 -1.78 -3.36
N SER A 138 -14.50 -1.25 -2.20
CA SER A 138 -15.13 -0.10 -1.53
C SER A 138 -14.44 1.23 -1.82
N LEU A 139 -13.36 1.25 -2.61
CA LEU A 139 -12.57 2.46 -2.87
C LEU A 139 -13.36 3.48 -3.67
N LYS A 140 -13.61 4.64 -3.07
CA LYS A 140 -14.39 5.74 -3.62
C LYS A 140 -13.51 6.90 -4.08
N ASN A 141 -12.60 7.34 -3.20
CA ASN A 141 -11.87 8.59 -3.38
C ASN A 141 -10.39 8.34 -3.62
N VAL A 142 -9.94 8.79 -4.80
CA VAL A 142 -8.54 8.74 -5.24
C VAL A 142 -8.11 10.16 -5.58
N PRO A 143 -7.10 10.72 -4.90
CA PRO A 143 -6.55 12.03 -5.24
C PRO A 143 -5.74 11.99 -6.54
N VAL A 144 -5.28 13.14 -7.00
CA VAL A 144 -4.28 13.20 -8.07
C VAL A 144 -2.98 12.59 -7.54
N LEU A 145 -2.44 11.59 -8.25
CA LEU A 145 -1.21 10.88 -7.89
C LEU A 145 -0.01 11.44 -8.65
N ASP A 146 1.16 11.49 -8.00
CA ASP A 146 2.42 11.72 -8.71
C ASP A 146 2.87 10.41 -9.38
N LEU A 147 2.72 10.36 -10.70
CA LEU A 147 3.11 9.22 -11.54
C LEU A 147 4.32 9.54 -12.44
N SER A 148 5.08 10.60 -12.13
CA SER A 148 6.17 11.10 -12.97
C SER A 148 7.31 10.11 -13.18
N SER A 149 7.56 9.24 -12.20
CA SER A 149 8.60 8.20 -12.28
C SER A 149 8.07 6.82 -12.69
N LEU A 150 6.77 6.67 -12.92
CA LEU A 150 6.10 5.40 -13.12
C LEU A 150 6.48 4.71 -14.43
N LEU A 151 6.82 3.42 -14.35
CA LEU A 151 7.10 2.54 -15.49
C LEU A 151 6.10 1.37 -15.57
N TYR A 152 5.76 0.78 -14.42
CA TYR A 152 4.87 -0.38 -14.31
C TYR A 152 3.60 -0.01 -13.55
N PHE A 153 2.43 -0.16 -14.21
CA PHE A 153 1.15 0.36 -13.71
C PHE A 153 -0.06 -0.50 -14.11
N SER A 154 0.16 -1.75 -14.52
CA SER A 154 -0.94 -2.63 -14.95
C SER A 154 -1.91 -2.91 -13.80
N ASN A 155 -3.22 -2.91 -14.11
CA ASN A 155 -4.28 -3.28 -13.17
C ASN A 155 -4.32 -2.46 -11.87
N MET A 156 -3.80 -1.21 -11.84
CA MET A 156 -3.75 -0.38 -10.62
C MET A 156 -5.10 -0.30 -9.90
N PHE A 157 -6.21 -0.15 -10.66
CA PHE A 157 -7.58 0.00 -10.16
C PHE A 157 -8.52 -1.10 -10.67
N LYS A 158 -7.96 -2.27 -11.03
CA LYS A 158 -8.80 -3.38 -11.51
C LYS A 158 -9.77 -3.82 -10.42
N ASN A 159 -11.07 -3.92 -10.78
CA ASN A 159 -12.15 -4.30 -9.87
C ASN A 159 -12.31 -3.33 -8.68
N CYS A 160 -12.32 -2.02 -8.97
CA CYS A 160 -12.68 -0.94 -8.05
C CYS A 160 -13.99 -0.28 -8.52
N PRO A 161 -15.16 -0.93 -8.34
CA PRO A 161 -16.43 -0.47 -8.91
C PRO A 161 -17.00 0.78 -8.23
N ALA A 162 -16.53 1.12 -7.02
CA ALA A 162 -17.07 2.22 -6.22
C ALA A 162 -16.41 3.58 -6.50
N LEU A 163 -15.43 3.66 -7.43
CA LEU A 163 -14.74 4.91 -7.77
C LEU A 163 -15.72 5.99 -8.21
N THR A 164 -15.60 7.20 -7.63
CA THR A 164 -16.40 8.36 -8.00
C THR A 164 -15.91 8.98 -9.32
N ASP A 165 -16.76 9.78 -9.98
CA ASP A 165 -16.39 10.51 -11.20
C ASP A 165 -15.20 11.44 -10.97
N GLU A 166 -15.11 12.08 -9.79
CA GLU A 166 -13.97 12.89 -9.40
C GLU A 166 -12.69 12.05 -9.36
N SER A 167 -12.74 10.87 -8.76
CA SER A 167 -11.60 9.95 -8.71
C SER A 167 -11.16 9.49 -10.09
N LEU A 168 -12.10 9.19 -10.98
CA LEU A 168 -11.80 8.83 -12.36
C LEU A 168 -11.09 9.97 -13.10
N ASN A 169 -11.53 11.21 -12.91
CA ASN A 169 -10.88 12.40 -13.48
C ASN A 169 -9.47 12.63 -12.88
N ASN A 170 -9.29 12.41 -11.59
CA ASN A 170 -7.99 12.49 -10.91
C ASN A 170 -7.00 11.44 -11.43
N ILE A 171 -7.47 10.21 -11.67
CA ILE A 171 -6.65 9.14 -12.28
C ILE A 171 -6.21 9.55 -13.69
N LEU A 172 -7.12 10.09 -14.51
CA LEU A 172 -6.78 10.60 -15.84
C LEU A 172 -5.74 11.71 -15.78
N SER A 173 -5.96 12.70 -14.90
CA SER A 173 -5.02 13.81 -14.70
C SER A 173 -3.63 13.28 -14.30
N SER A 174 -3.59 12.29 -13.42
CA SER A 174 -2.34 11.63 -12.99
C SER A 174 -1.62 10.95 -14.16
N LEU A 175 -2.36 10.18 -14.97
CA LEU A 175 -1.81 9.49 -16.14
C LEU A 175 -1.32 10.46 -17.23
N SER A 176 -1.98 11.61 -17.41
CA SER A 176 -1.55 12.61 -18.38
C SER A 176 -0.18 13.19 -18.06
N LYS A 177 0.20 13.25 -16.78
CA LYS A 177 1.49 13.75 -16.29
C LYS A 177 2.59 12.68 -16.28
N ALA A 178 2.27 11.41 -16.50
CA ALA A 178 3.21 10.29 -16.48
C ALA A 178 4.08 10.27 -17.74
N THR A 179 5.19 11.00 -17.74
CA THR A 179 6.05 11.24 -18.91
C THR A 179 6.88 10.03 -19.35
N LYS A 180 7.20 9.13 -18.42
CA LYS A 180 8.00 7.93 -18.70
C LYS A 180 7.22 6.78 -19.33
N ILE A 181 5.88 6.84 -19.33
CA ILE A 181 5.03 5.84 -19.93
C ILE A 181 4.92 6.13 -21.43
N THR A 182 5.64 5.37 -22.24
CA THR A 182 5.70 5.56 -23.70
C THR A 182 4.66 4.75 -24.48
N SER A 183 4.07 3.71 -23.87
CA SER A 183 3.11 2.83 -24.52
C SER A 183 1.89 2.54 -23.64
N ASN A 184 0.71 2.47 -24.27
CA ASN A 184 -0.56 1.98 -23.72
C ASN A 184 -1.05 2.64 -22.42
N LYS A 185 -1.11 3.98 -22.38
CA LYS A 185 -1.82 4.74 -21.32
C LYS A 185 -3.35 4.55 -21.41
N THR A 186 -3.83 3.38 -21.79
CA THR A 186 -5.27 3.18 -21.88
C THR A 186 -5.85 2.95 -20.50
N LEU A 187 -7.01 3.53 -20.22
CA LEU A 187 -7.74 3.33 -18.95
C LEU A 187 -7.99 1.84 -18.68
N LYS A 188 -8.19 1.05 -19.74
CA LYS A 188 -8.30 -0.42 -19.65
C LYS A 188 -7.03 -1.06 -19.09
N TYR A 189 -5.83 -0.53 -19.39
CA TYR A 189 -4.56 -1.08 -18.89
C TYR A 189 -4.40 -0.85 -17.38
N VAL A 190 -4.88 0.28 -16.87
CA VAL A 190 -4.93 0.51 -15.42
C VAL A 190 -6.05 -0.24 -14.72
N GLY A 191 -6.88 -0.96 -15.48
CA GLY A 191 -7.90 -1.88 -14.96
C GLY A 191 -9.29 -1.27 -14.79
N LEU A 192 -9.54 -0.08 -15.35
CA LEU A 192 -10.89 0.52 -15.35
C LEU A 192 -11.80 -0.20 -16.33
N THR A 193 -13.08 -0.31 -15.97
CA THR A 193 -14.12 -0.85 -16.86
C THR A 193 -14.41 0.13 -18.01
N GLU A 194 -15.04 -0.36 -19.08
CA GLU A 194 -15.46 0.49 -20.19
C GLU A 194 -16.45 1.58 -19.74
N ALA A 195 -17.37 1.26 -18.83
CA ALA A 195 -18.30 2.22 -18.25
C ALA A 195 -17.57 3.33 -17.51
N GLN A 196 -16.60 3.00 -16.63
CA GLN A 196 -15.77 3.97 -15.92
C GLN A 196 -14.92 4.81 -16.88
N ALA A 197 -14.37 4.20 -17.94
CA ALA A 197 -13.61 4.92 -18.96
C ALA A 197 -14.46 5.95 -19.73
N ASN A 198 -15.74 5.65 -19.98
CA ASN A 198 -16.67 6.55 -20.68
C ASN A 198 -17.14 7.73 -19.83
N THR A 199 -17.06 7.65 -18.49
CA THR A 199 -17.38 8.75 -17.57
C THR A 199 -16.29 9.83 -17.59
N CYS A 200 -15.06 9.45 -17.95
CA CYS A 200 -13.92 10.34 -18.06
C CYS A 200 -14.02 11.19 -19.36
N LYS A 201 -14.59 12.39 -19.28
CA LYS A 201 -14.67 13.35 -20.38
C LYS A 201 -13.92 14.63 -20.08
#